data_1e1cc8db6d205898c42644760787645b
#
_entry.id   1e1cc8db6d205898c42644760787645b
#
_cell.length_a   1.000
_cell.length_b   1.000
_cell.length_c   1.000
_cell.angle_alpha   90.00
_cell.angle_beta   90.00
_cell.angle_gamma   90.00
#
_symmetry.space_group_name_H-M   'P 1'
#
loop_
_entity.id
_entity.type
_entity.pdbx_description
1 polymer ?
#
loop_
_entity_poly.entity_id
_entity_poly.type
_entity_poly.pdbx_seq_one_letter_code
_entity_poly.pdbx_strand_id
1 'polypeptide(L)'
;MRYDAGTREWQELMHTPYHFNNMEMHDGILFVASEYGYWEYNPLSNEKRHQETLMMSNGRKLLTDVNTITFDRQGGMWIGTEKRGLLYAKPFTSPFMTYGWDEPEALKYSQMLDRLPEIANPEPLGRHVNCKFTDSRGWTWTGLYTGVLLERPGKKPYLFTVKDGLMNEMVHSVIEDDAHDIWVGTSCGITHLFVKDNEISRVESYYSRDNVPNESFVNQRAMKLNDGTIVMQSLDHIVTFNPNHFHTDSLSRMVLLPKLIRLMVNGREMKPDMKLDGRVILDKAITRTSELTVGYNQNSLDLTFSGLNFMRPTQTYYRLRMPGYIDDWEVYSYYDRNGNGMVDENGILHLPLIGMGPGRYQLELQVSMSPEEWTHEPFIWTINVEEPWWRTKGLYALLCVVGAVLFLLNFYHYNRNQLLRMNIINNEAELLHRISTYAIRCKLLENEVLTPYSLQTDGSVQTDSAFAEIMMKVVPFVQDCKEQEVHFNMHQLAEVAGVDMTQFLEEMSLHLNDSPRLLMLNLRLSKVADMLKETDFSIETIAEQLGFKSTNYMIASFFHHYRMTPNDYRNSTAL
;
A
#
# COMPACT_ATOMS: atom_id res chain seq x y z
N MET A 1 -59.49 9.85 -17.16
CA MET A 1 -60.51 10.26 -16.15
C MET A 1 -59.89 11.21 -15.13
N ARG A 2 -60.50 12.35 -14.84
CA ARG A 2 -60.16 13.28 -13.75
C ARG A 2 -61.29 13.26 -12.74
N TYR A 3 -60.95 13.12 -11.46
CA TYR A 3 -61.91 13.23 -10.37
C TYR A 3 -61.95 14.68 -9.87
N ASP A 4 -63.13 15.29 -9.85
CA ASP A 4 -63.35 16.58 -9.25
C ASP A 4 -63.82 16.37 -7.81
N ALA A 5 -62.98 16.76 -6.82
CA ALA A 5 -63.31 16.59 -5.42
C ALA A 5 -64.41 17.55 -4.93
N GLY A 6 -64.66 18.63 -5.62
CA GLY A 6 -65.72 19.61 -5.30
C GLY A 6 -67.10 19.12 -5.73
N THR A 7 -67.21 18.63 -6.93
CA THR A 7 -68.45 18.04 -7.48
C THR A 7 -68.62 16.57 -7.19
N ARG A 8 -67.54 15.86 -6.82
CA ARG A 8 -67.44 14.41 -6.64
C ARG A 8 -67.74 13.60 -7.90
N GLU A 9 -67.51 14.18 -9.05
CA GLU A 9 -67.77 13.57 -10.35
C GLU A 9 -66.47 13.19 -11.04
N TRP A 10 -66.55 12.18 -11.92
CA TRP A 10 -65.49 11.79 -12.81
C TRP A 10 -65.73 12.41 -14.20
N GLN A 11 -64.73 13.10 -14.70
CA GLN A 11 -64.72 13.63 -16.04
C GLN A 11 -63.79 12.83 -16.92
N GLU A 12 -64.25 12.40 -18.08
CA GLU A 12 -63.39 11.84 -19.09
C GLU A 12 -62.55 12.94 -19.73
N LEU A 13 -61.21 12.79 -19.61
CA LEU A 13 -60.28 13.75 -20.19
C LEU A 13 -59.84 13.37 -21.59
N MET A 14 -59.70 12.09 -21.83
CA MET A 14 -59.14 11.59 -23.08
C MET A 14 -59.70 10.19 -23.40
N HIS A 15 -60.09 10.02 -24.64
CA HIS A 15 -60.46 8.74 -25.21
C HIS A 15 -59.55 8.44 -26.40
N THR A 16 -58.90 7.28 -26.42
CA THR A 16 -57.99 6.86 -27.47
C THR A 16 -58.11 5.34 -27.63
N PRO A 17 -57.88 4.82 -28.84
CA PRO A 17 -57.86 3.39 -29.08
C PRO A 17 -56.61 2.70 -28.49
N TYR A 18 -55.63 3.48 -27.99
CA TYR A 18 -54.36 3.01 -27.49
C TYR A 18 -54.38 2.78 -25.97
N HIS A 19 -53.67 1.78 -25.50
CA HIS A 19 -53.47 1.55 -24.07
C HIS A 19 -52.55 2.59 -23.48
N PHE A 20 -52.87 3.03 -22.25
CA PHE A 20 -52.01 3.89 -21.43
C PHE A 20 -51.22 3.03 -20.47
N ASN A 21 -49.91 3.21 -20.45
CA ASN A 21 -48.98 2.39 -19.67
C ASN A 21 -48.56 3.05 -18.37
N ASN A 22 -48.28 4.35 -18.39
CA ASN A 22 -47.82 5.12 -17.25
C ASN A 22 -48.20 6.60 -17.42
N MET A 23 -48.20 7.37 -16.35
CA MET A 23 -48.40 8.81 -16.37
C MET A 23 -47.52 9.52 -15.34
N GLU A 24 -47.04 10.69 -15.73
CA GLU A 24 -46.17 11.54 -14.89
C GLU A 24 -46.58 13.01 -15.07
N MET A 25 -46.61 13.75 -13.95
CA MET A 25 -46.87 15.19 -13.97
C MET A 25 -45.54 15.94 -13.87
N HIS A 26 -45.25 16.78 -14.85
CA HIS A 26 -44.07 17.64 -14.85
C HIS A 26 -44.43 19.05 -15.35
N ASP A 27 -44.01 20.07 -14.61
CA ASP A 27 -44.25 21.50 -14.91
C ASP A 27 -45.72 21.83 -15.26
N GLY A 28 -46.65 21.18 -14.61
CA GLY A 28 -48.07 21.40 -14.81
C GLY A 28 -48.68 20.70 -16.06
N ILE A 29 -47.90 19.94 -16.77
CA ILE A 29 -48.32 19.13 -17.90
C ILE A 29 -48.34 17.65 -17.50
N LEU A 30 -49.40 16.95 -17.83
CA LEU A 30 -49.51 15.52 -17.63
C LEU A 30 -48.99 14.79 -18.89
N PHE A 31 -47.92 14.01 -18.73
CA PHE A 31 -47.37 13.13 -19.75
C PHE A 31 -47.95 11.75 -19.56
N VAL A 32 -48.45 11.14 -20.63
CA VAL A 32 -49.10 9.84 -20.59
C VAL A 32 -48.41 8.91 -21.60
N ALA A 33 -47.69 7.91 -21.11
CA ALA A 33 -47.06 6.89 -21.91
C ALA A 33 -48.15 5.99 -22.56
N SER A 34 -48.02 5.69 -23.83
CA SER A 34 -49.01 4.91 -24.57
C SER A 34 -48.37 4.02 -25.64
N GLU A 35 -49.15 3.11 -26.17
CA GLU A 35 -48.83 2.51 -27.46
C GLU A 35 -48.61 3.64 -28.48
N TYR A 36 -47.56 3.53 -29.27
CA TYR A 36 -47.15 4.55 -30.25
C TYR A 36 -46.92 5.94 -29.64
N GLY A 37 -45.84 6.07 -28.85
CA GLY A 37 -45.40 7.35 -28.32
C GLY A 37 -46.06 7.75 -27.02
N TYR A 38 -46.33 9.04 -26.84
CA TYR A 38 -46.90 9.57 -25.59
C TYR A 38 -47.81 10.78 -25.87
N TRP A 39 -48.65 11.07 -24.88
CA TRP A 39 -49.52 12.23 -24.87
C TRP A 39 -49.05 13.28 -23.89
N GLU A 40 -49.16 14.55 -24.27
CA GLU A 40 -49.05 15.71 -23.42
C GLU A 40 -50.44 16.29 -23.17
N TYR A 41 -50.83 16.48 -21.94
CA TYR A 41 -52.09 17.10 -21.56
C TYR A 41 -51.85 18.24 -20.60
N ASN A 42 -52.29 19.45 -21.01
CA ASN A 42 -52.27 20.63 -20.15
C ASN A 42 -53.61 20.76 -19.42
N PRO A 43 -53.67 20.55 -18.09
CA PRO A 43 -54.93 20.61 -17.33
C PRO A 43 -55.54 22.02 -17.27
N LEU A 44 -54.73 23.08 -17.47
CA LEU A 44 -55.19 24.47 -17.41
C LEU A 44 -55.83 24.94 -18.73
N SER A 45 -55.21 24.65 -19.84
CA SER A 45 -55.71 24.99 -21.18
C SER A 45 -56.59 23.92 -21.80
N ASN A 46 -56.67 22.72 -21.21
CA ASN A 46 -57.32 21.52 -21.77
C ASN A 46 -56.74 21.08 -23.14
N GLU A 47 -55.55 21.53 -23.44
CA GLU A 47 -54.88 21.19 -24.70
C GLU A 47 -54.28 19.76 -24.60
N LYS A 48 -54.41 19.03 -25.72
CA LYS A 48 -53.90 17.64 -25.83
C LYS A 48 -53.06 17.54 -27.07
N ARG A 49 -51.90 16.95 -26.93
CA ARG A 49 -50.98 16.73 -28.03
C ARG A 49 -50.46 15.28 -28.02
N HIS A 50 -50.55 14.59 -29.11
CA HIS A 50 -50.01 13.25 -29.29
C HIS A 50 -48.65 13.29 -29.99
N GLN A 51 -47.62 12.80 -29.32
CA GLN A 51 -46.29 12.59 -29.91
C GLN A 51 -46.17 11.12 -30.33
N GLU A 52 -46.78 10.79 -31.48
CA GLU A 52 -46.83 9.42 -32.01
C GLU A 52 -45.46 8.91 -32.41
N THR A 53 -44.60 9.80 -32.92
CA THR A 53 -43.23 9.48 -33.30
C THR A 53 -42.24 10.31 -32.55
N LEU A 54 -41.20 9.66 -32.04
CA LEU A 54 -40.09 10.32 -31.34
C LEU A 54 -39.03 10.70 -32.38
N MET A 55 -38.61 11.96 -32.37
CA MET A 55 -37.50 12.43 -33.20
C MET A 55 -36.17 12.16 -32.49
N MET A 56 -35.33 11.34 -33.10
CA MET A 56 -34.00 11.03 -32.57
C MET A 56 -32.99 12.13 -32.95
N SER A 57 -31.92 12.28 -32.19
CA SER A 57 -30.84 13.25 -32.43
C SER A 57 -30.16 13.12 -33.82
N ASN A 58 -30.24 11.96 -34.45
CA ASN A 58 -29.76 11.70 -35.81
C ASN A 58 -30.81 11.97 -36.92
N GLY A 59 -31.90 12.66 -36.59
CA GLY A 59 -32.99 12.99 -37.52
C GLY A 59 -33.93 11.84 -37.88
N ARG A 60 -33.72 10.64 -37.34
CA ARG A 60 -34.60 9.50 -37.60
C ARG A 60 -35.86 9.57 -36.73
N LYS A 61 -36.99 9.28 -37.34
CA LYS A 61 -38.26 9.10 -36.65
C LYS A 61 -38.35 7.69 -36.08
N LEU A 62 -38.66 7.60 -34.80
CA LEU A 62 -38.83 6.35 -34.09
C LEU A 62 -40.30 6.18 -33.70
N LEU A 63 -40.93 5.16 -34.25
CA LEU A 63 -42.23 4.69 -33.81
C LEU A 63 -42.02 3.56 -32.80
N THR A 64 -42.46 3.72 -31.57
CA THR A 64 -42.27 2.73 -30.49
C THR A 64 -43.30 2.89 -29.39
N ASP A 65 -43.65 1.79 -28.77
CA ASP A 65 -44.48 1.78 -27.56
C ASP A 65 -43.67 2.33 -26.40
N VAL A 66 -44.27 3.26 -25.67
CA VAL A 66 -43.70 3.88 -24.48
C VAL A 66 -44.33 3.27 -23.26
N ASN A 67 -43.50 2.63 -22.43
CA ASN A 67 -43.96 1.96 -21.19
C ASN A 67 -43.96 2.89 -19.99
N THR A 68 -43.02 3.80 -19.93
CA THR A 68 -42.89 4.73 -18.79
C THR A 68 -42.22 6.02 -19.21
N ILE A 69 -42.58 7.10 -18.55
CA ILE A 69 -41.94 8.41 -18.68
C ILE A 69 -41.61 8.86 -17.24
N THR A 70 -40.46 9.45 -17.07
CA THR A 70 -40.08 10.14 -15.82
C THR A 70 -39.12 11.27 -16.13
N PHE A 71 -39.02 12.23 -15.21
CA PHE A 71 -38.16 13.39 -15.36
C PHE A 71 -37.07 13.39 -14.31
N ASP A 72 -35.88 13.74 -14.74
CA ASP A 72 -34.76 13.94 -13.81
C ASP A 72 -34.81 15.34 -13.18
N ARG A 73 -33.88 15.59 -12.24
CA ARG A 73 -33.79 16.90 -11.57
C ARG A 73 -33.36 18.03 -12.49
N GLN A 74 -32.83 17.72 -13.66
CA GLN A 74 -32.43 18.68 -14.68
C GLN A 74 -33.59 18.99 -15.64
N GLY A 75 -34.76 18.37 -15.47
CA GLY A 75 -35.91 18.48 -16.35
C GLY A 75 -35.81 17.59 -17.59
N GLY A 76 -34.76 16.77 -17.70
CA GLY A 76 -34.60 15.82 -18.80
C GLY A 76 -35.62 14.70 -18.69
N MET A 77 -36.24 14.34 -19.82
CA MET A 77 -37.27 13.31 -19.89
C MET A 77 -36.66 11.96 -20.24
N TRP A 78 -36.90 10.99 -19.40
CA TRP A 78 -36.51 9.60 -19.59
C TRP A 78 -37.69 8.79 -20.05
N ILE A 79 -37.56 8.13 -21.20
CA ILE A 79 -38.61 7.39 -21.84
C ILE A 79 -38.21 5.92 -21.93
N GLY A 80 -38.88 5.08 -21.14
CA GLY A 80 -38.74 3.63 -21.20
C GLY A 80 -39.60 3.05 -22.30
N THR A 81 -39.02 2.34 -23.27
CA THR A 81 -39.71 1.77 -24.40
C THR A 81 -39.76 0.25 -24.31
N GLU A 82 -40.70 -0.39 -24.98
CA GLU A 82 -40.83 -1.85 -24.97
C GLU A 82 -39.66 -2.57 -25.65
N LYS A 83 -39.18 -2.05 -26.79
CA LYS A 83 -38.20 -2.76 -27.64
C LYS A 83 -36.94 -1.96 -27.98
N ARG A 84 -36.87 -0.69 -27.57
CA ARG A 84 -35.76 0.22 -27.93
C ARG A 84 -34.92 0.69 -26.73
N GLY A 85 -35.17 0.08 -25.57
CA GLY A 85 -34.46 0.41 -24.33
C GLY A 85 -34.91 1.75 -23.75
N LEU A 86 -33.97 2.45 -23.15
CA LEU A 86 -34.19 3.73 -22.48
C LEU A 86 -33.73 4.87 -23.38
N LEU A 87 -34.60 5.84 -23.62
CA LEU A 87 -34.31 7.05 -24.36
C LEU A 87 -34.28 8.23 -23.43
N TYR A 88 -33.49 9.25 -23.79
CA TYR A 88 -33.37 10.50 -23.05
C TYR A 88 -33.65 11.70 -23.95
N ALA A 89 -34.56 12.56 -23.56
CA ALA A 89 -34.84 13.82 -24.24
C ALA A 89 -34.40 15.00 -23.35
N LYS A 90 -33.62 15.93 -23.92
CA LYS A 90 -33.21 17.13 -23.23
C LYS A 90 -34.41 18.05 -22.97
N PRO A 91 -34.45 18.79 -21.84
CA PRO A 91 -35.58 19.62 -21.42
C PRO A 91 -35.73 20.91 -22.25
N PHE A 92 -34.77 21.21 -23.12
CA PHE A 92 -34.76 22.46 -23.88
C PHE A 92 -34.25 22.22 -25.29
N THR A 93 -34.65 23.11 -26.18
CA THR A 93 -34.11 23.17 -27.55
C THR A 93 -32.63 23.59 -27.47
N SER A 94 -31.81 22.91 -28.30
CA SER A 94 -30.44 23.35 -28.49
C SER A 94 -30.38 24.82 -28.90
N PRO A 95 -29.37 25.60 -28.41
CA PRO A 95 -29.16 26.95 -28.94
C PRO A 95 -28.75 26.96 -30.41
N PHE A 96 -28.32 25.79 -30.93
CA PHE A 96 -28.03 25.62 -32.35
C PHE A 96 -29.30 25.22 -33.12
N MET A 97 -29.62 26.02 -34.15
CA MET A 97 -30.64 25.74 -35.10
C MET A 97 -29.98 25.26 -36.40
N THR A 98 -30.41 24.12 -36.91
CA THR A 98 -29.85 23.52 -38.12
C THR A 98 -30.92 23.45 -39.17
N TYR A 99 -30.67 23.99 -40.34
CA TYR A 99 -31.59 24.07 -41.46
C TYR A 99 -31.04 23.26 -42.62
N GLY A 100 -31.82 22.31 -43.13
CA GLY A 100 -31.53 21.56 -44.36
C GLY A 100 -31.77 22.40 -45.61
N TRP A 101 -31.22 22.01 -46.76
CA TRP A 101 -31.36 22.75 -48.03
C TRP A 101 -32.79 22.82 -48.57
N ASP A 102 -33.70 22.03 -48.04
CA ASP A 102 -35.12 22.07 -48.33
C ASP A 102 -35.86 23.18 -47.54
N GLU A 103 -35.21 23.82 -46.57
CA GLU A 103 -35.79 24.85 -45.75
C GLU A 103 -35.49 26.26 -46.31
N PRO A 104 -36.46 27.20 -46.30
CA PRO A 104 -36.29 28.56 -46.85
C PRO A 104 -35.19 29.35 -46.13
N GLU A 105 -35.01 29.10 -44.82
CA GLU A 105 -34.00 29.72 -43.98
C GLU A 105 -32.59 29.38 -44.45
N ALA A 106 -32.34 28.12 -44.85
CA ALA A 106 -31.05 27.70 -45.37
C ALA A 106 -30.67 28.47 -46.64
N LEU A 107 -31.62 28.62 -47.55
CA LEU A 107 -31.40 29.35 -48.81
C LEU A 107 -31.08 30.83 -48.54
N LYS A 108 -31.80 31.46 -47.60
CA LYS A 108 -31.58 32.85 -47.21
C LYS A 108 -30.17 33.04 -46.67
N TYR A 109 -29.72 32.22 -45.74
CA TYR A 109 -28.40 32.33 -45.12
C TYR A 109 -27.28 31.97 -46.10
N SER A 110 -27.47 30.97 -46.96
CA SER A 110 -26.50 30.63 -48.01
C SER A 110 -26.20 31.79 -48.93
N GLN A 111 -27.24 32.48 -49.43
CA GLN A 111 -27.07 33.68 -50.27
C GLN A 111 -26.30 34.81 -49.57
N MET A 112 -26.38 34.90 -48.25
CA MET A 112 -25.58 35.87 -47.47
C MET A 112 -24.13 35.44 -47.36
N LEU A 113 -23.89 34.14 -47.12
CA LEU A 113 -22.55 33.55 -47.01
C LEU A 113 -21.82 33.56 -48.37
N ASP A 114 -22.51 33.44 -49.49
CA ASP A 114 -21.92 33.51 -50.84
C ASP A 114 -21.32 34.87 -51.19
N ARG A 115 -21.70 35.91 -50.45
CA ARG A 115 -21.10 37.25 -50.59
C ARG A 115 -19.77 37.42 -49.86
N LEU A 116 -19.38 36.44 -49.04
CA LEU A 116 -18.10 36.45 -48.38
C LEU A 116 -16.96 36.23 -49.38
N PRO A 117 -15.81 36.91 -49.22
CA PRO A 117 -14.69 36.74 -50.12
C PRO A 117 -14.16 35.31 -50.06
N GLU A 118 -13.88 34.73 -51.23
CA GLU A 118 -13.13 33.51 -51.30
C GLU A 118 -11.68 33.73 -50.90
N ILE A 119 -11.07 32.75 -50.23
CA ILE A 119 -9.65 32.81 -49.97
C ILE A 119 -8.94 32.62 -51.31
N ALA A 120 -8.25 33.66 -51.76
CA ALA A 120 -7.26 33.50 -52.80
C ALA A 120 -6.14 32.60 -52.31
N ASN A 121 -6.24 31.33 -52.67
CA ASN A 121 -5.19 30.40 -52.35
C ASN A 121 -3.99 30.76 -53.20
N PRO A 122 -3.02 31.38 -52.62
CA PRO A 122 -1.69 30.85 -52.79
C PRO A 122 -0.73 31.21 -51.65
N GLU A 123 -0.40 30.31 -50.84
CA GLU A 123 0.90 30.45 -50.19
C GLU A 123 1.86 29.37 -50.71
N PRO A 124 3.09 29.73 -51.08
CA PRO A 124 4.08 28.83 -51.69
C PRO A 124 4.64 27.79 -50.71
N LEU A 125 4.08 27.63 -49.54
CA LEU A 125 4.62 26.82 -48.41
C LEU A 125 3.91 25.46 -48.19
N GLY A 126 3.09 24.97 -49.15
CA GLY A 126 2.52 23.62 -49.06
C GLY A 126 1.53 23.40 -47.90
N ARG A 127 1.06 24.43 -47.22
CA ARG A 127 0.00 24.38 -46.21
C ARG A 127 -1.33 24.80 -46.86
N HIS A 128 -2.28 23.89 -46.98
CA HIS A 128 -3.62 24.26 -47.40
C HIS A 128 -4.28 25.09 -46.29
N VAL A 129 -4.56 26.36 -46.61
CA VAL A 129 -5.33 27.28 -45.77
C VAL A 129 -6.80 27.16 -46.14
N ASN A 130 -7.62 26.71 -45.17
CA ASN A 130 -9.08 26.57 -45.37
C ASN A 130 -9.83 27.85 -45.01
N CYS A 131 -9.35 28.59 -44.02
CA CYS A 131 -9.91 29.89 -43.61
C CYS A 131 -8.87 30.79 -43.01
N LYS A 132 -9.13 32.10 -43.07
CA LYS A 132 -8.31 33.12 -42.38
C LYS A 132 -9.26 34.16 -41.79
N PHE A 133 -9.07 34.49 -40.52
CA PHE A 133 -9.88 35.45 -39.79
C PHE A 133 -8.96 36.31 -38.90
N THR A 134 -9.21 37.63 -38.90
CA THR A 134 -8.53 38.53 -37.95
C THR A 134 -9.57 39.09 -37.00
N ASP A 135 -9.35 38.84 -35.69
CA ASP A 135 -10.28 39.26 -34.66
C ASP A 135 -10.12 40.74 -34.28
N SER A 136 -10.98 41.23 -33.43
CA SER A 136 -10.99 42.64 -32.99
C SER A 136 -9.74 43.06 -32.22
N ARG A 137 -8.98 42.09 -31.68
CA ARG A 137 -7.69 42.31 -31.00
C ARG A 137 -6.50 42.38 -31.97
N GLY A 138 -6.75 42.13 -33.27
CA GLY A 138 -5.73 42.04 -34.30
C GLY A 138 -4.98 40.71 -34.31
N TRP A 139 -5.53 39.66 -33.66
CA TRP A 139 -4.97 38.33 -33.75
C TRP A 139 -5.45 37.65 -35.04
N THR A 140 -4.52 36.95 -35.69
CA THR A 140 -4.82 36.23 -36.92
C THR A 140 -5.00 34.76 -36.64
N TRP A 141 -6.13 34.21 -37.06
CA TRP A 141 -6.53 32.83 -36.96
C TRP A 141 -6.53 32.22 -38.35
N THR A 142 -5.72 31.18 -38.54
CA THR A 142 -5.60 30.48 -39.83
C THR A 142 -6.02 29.04 -39.65
N GLY A 143 -7.14 28.64 -40.27
CA GLY A 143 -7.63 27.26 -40.27
C GLY A 143 -6.86 26.41 -41.26
N LEU A 144 -6.34 25.30 -40.79
CA LEU A 144 -5.52 24.32 -41.52
C LEU A 144 -6.15 22.93 -41.48
N TYR A 145 -5.57 21.95 -42.18
CA TYR A 145 -5.92 20.52 -42.04
C TYR A 145 -5.41 19.90 -40.72
N THR A 146 -4.53 20.60 -40.02
CA THR A 146 -3.85 20.09 -38.80
C THR A 146 -4.20 20.88 -37.55
N GLY A 147 -5.18 21.76 -37.62
CA GLY A 147 -5.58 22.61 -36.50
C GLY A 147 -5.82 24.06 -36.89
N VAL A 148 -5.97 24.94 -35.92
CA VAL A 148 -6.03 26.39 -36.11
C VAL A 148 -4.76 27.06 -35.61
N LEU A 149 -4.10 27.76 -36.52
CA LEU A 149 -2.88 28.53 -36.20
C LEU A 149 -3.27 29.91 -35.70
N LEU A 150 -2.87 30.23 -34.48
CA LEU A 150 -3.04 31.54 -33.87
C LEU A 150 -1.75 32.33 -33.94
N GLU A 151 -1.78 33.47 -34.61
CA GLU A 151 -0.68 34.45 -34.68
C GLU A 151 -1.07 35.71 -33.91
N ARG A 152 -0.27 36.06 -32.92
CA ARG A 152 -0.48 37.21 -32.03
C ARG A 152 0.69 38.18 -32.15
N PRO A 153 0.46 39.48 -32.12
CA PRO A 153 1.54 40.48 -32.13
C PRO A 153 2.52 40.25 -30.96
N GLY A 154 3.81 40.12 -31.27
CA GLY A 154 4.87 39.95 -30.26
C GLY A 154 4.93 38.57 -29.57
N LYS A 155 4.10 37.61 -29.94
CA LYS A 155 4.13 36.22 -29.42
C LYS A 155 4.48 35.24 -30.55
N LYS A 156 5.01 34.07 -30.17
CA LYS A 156 5.22 32.98 -31.13
C LYS A 156 3.88 32.43 -31.61
N PRO A 157 3.75 32.05 -32.89
CA PRO A 157 2.58 31.39 -33.39
C PRO A 157 2.27 30.10 -32.59
N TYR A 158 1.01 29.84 -32.34
CA TYR A 158 0.54 28.64 -31.63
C TYR A 158 -0.46 27.88 -32.49
N LEU A 159 -0.25 26.58 -32.64
CA LEU A 159 -1.16 25.68 -33.36
C LEU A 159 -2.04 24.93 -32.36
N PHE A 160 -3.33 25.26 -32.37
CA PHE A 160 -4.34 24.51 -31.64
C PHE A 160 -4.73 23.25 -32.41
N THR A 161 -4.76 22.13 -31.70
CA THR A 161 -5.08 20.81 -32.25
C THR A 161 -6.15 20.12 -31.39
N VAL A 162 -6.49 18.89 -31.73
CA VAL A 162 -7.38 18.05 -30.89
C VAL A 162 -6.83 17.88 -29.47
N LYS A 163 -5.51 17.91 -29.30
CA LYS A 163 -4.87 17.85 -27.97
C LYS A 163 -5.18 19.07 -27.09
N ASP A 164 -5.52 20.19 -27.71
CA ASP A 164 -5.91 21.41 -27.02
C ASP A 164 -7.42 21.54 -26.86
N GLY A 165 -8.18 20.55 -27.29
CA GLY A 165 -9.63 20.48 -27.16
C GLY A 165 -10.44 20.81 -28.43
N LEU A 166 -9.80 20.99 -29.59
CA LEU A 166 -10.55 21.07 -30.85
C LEU A 166 -11.31 19.78 -31.09
N MET A 167 -12.53 19.89 -31.60
CA MET A 167 -13.35 18.72 -31.95
C MET A 167 -12.73 17.89 -33.08
N ASN A 168 -12.11 18.55 -34.05
CA ASN A 168 -11.41 17.91 -35.15
C ASN A 168 -10.25 18.78 -35.61
N GLU A 169 -9.16 18.18 -36.14
CA GLU A 169 -8.00 18.91 -36.63
C GLU A 169 -8.26 19.71 -37.91
N MET A 170 -9.21 19.28 -38.73
CA MET A 170 -9.50 19.94 -39.98
C MET A 170 -10.44 21.13 -39.77
N VAL A 171 -9.87 22.34 -39.77
CA VAL A 171 -10.57 23.59 -39.47
C VAL A 171 -10.99 24.27 -40.77
N HIS A 172 -12.26 24.67 -40.87
CA HIS A 172 -12.88 25.21 -42.09
C HIS A 172 -13.34 26.66 -41.97
N SER A 173 -13.74 27.08 -40.76
CA SER A 173 -14.21 28.46 -40.53
C SER A 173 -13.84 28.92 -39.14
N VAL A 174 -13.61 30.22 -39.00
CA VAL A 174 -13.33 30.88 -37.72
C VAL A 174 -14.08 32.21 -37.68
N ILE A 175 -14.72 32.53 -36.57
CA ILE A 175 -15.45 33.77 -36.36
C ILE A 175 -15.39 34.21 -34.91
N GLU A 176 -15.43 35.53 -34.66
CA GLU A 176 -15.49 36.15 -33.33
C GLU A 176 -16.94 36.54 -32.99
N ASP A 177 -17.36 36.29 -31.74
CA ASP A 177 -18.64 36.74 -31.20
C ASP A 177 -18.59 38.13 -30.57
N ASP A 178 -19.68 38.56 -29.92
CA ASP A 178 -19.76 39.86 -29.26
C ASP A 178 -19.04 39.89 -27.89
N ALA A 179 -18.77 38.74 -27.29
CA ALA A 179 -17.96 38.61 -26.08
C ALA A 179 -16.46 38.54 -26.37
N HIS A 180 -16.07 38.64 -27.66
CA HIS A 180 -14.71 38.45 -28.18
C HIS A 180 -14.17 37.03 -28.05
N ASP A 181 -15.03 36.05 -27.88
CA ASP A 181 -14.70 34.64 -27.95
C ASP A 181 -14.64 34.16 -29.40
N ILE A 182 -13.96 33.03 -29.64
CA ILE A 182 -13.71 32.52 -30.98
C ILE A 182 -14.47 31.21 -31.21
N TRP A 183 -15.18 31.14 -32.31
CA TRP A 183 -15.92 29.96 -32.74
C TRP A 183 -15.28 29.36 -33.99
N VAL A 184 -15.01 28.06 -33.95
CA VAL A 184 -14.25 27.31 -34.94
C VAL A 184 -15.13 26.20 -35.52
N GLY A 185 -15.46 26.27 -36.80
CA GLY A 185 -16.12 25.19 -37.54
C GLY A 185 -15.11 24.20 -38.09
N THR A 186 -15.29 22.92 -37.79
CA THR A 186 -14.37 21.83 -38.15
C THR A 186 -15.03 20.80 -39.07
N SER A 187 -14.33 19.74 -39.47
CA SER A 187 -14.93 18.61 -40.21
C SER A 187 -15.93 17.79 -39.38
N CYS A 188 -16.02 18.04 -38.08
CA CYS A 188 -16.96 17.37 -37.19
C CYS A 188 -17.28 18.27 -36.02
N GLY A 189 -18.37 19.06 -36.13
CA GLY A 189 -18.80 19.93 -35.04
C GLY A 189 -18.13 21.30 -34.99
N ILE A 190 -18.49 22.07 -33.97
CA ILE A 190 -18.06 23.45 -33.70
C ILE A 190 -17.31 23.49 -32.40
N THR A 191 -16.18 24.20 -32.33
CA THR A 191 -15.42 24.43 -31.12
C THR A 191 -15.49 25.90 -30.70
N HIS A 192 -15.76 26.18 -29.45
CA HIS A 192 -15.78 27.49 -28.82
C HIS A 192 -14.50 27.67 -27.99
N LEU A 193 -13.71 28.69 -28.30
CA LEU A 193 -12.50 29.08 -27.58
C LEU A 193 -12.82 30.33 -26.76
N PHE A 194 -12.92 30.18 -25.46
CA PHE A 194 -13.15 31.29 -24.53
C PHE A 194 -11.84 32.08 -24.32
N VAL A 195 -11.91 33.39 -24.50
CA VAL A 195 -10.76 34.26 -24.39
C VAL A 195 -10.92 35.19 -23.20
N LYS A 196 -10.03 35.02 -22.20
CA LYS A 196 -9.97 35.87 -21.01
C LYS A 196 -8.53 36.35 -20.79
N ASP A 197 -8.36 37.63 -20.43
CA ASP A 197 -7.04 38.23 -20.16
C ASP A 197 -6.02 38.02 -21.31
N ASN A 198 -6.47 38.07 -22.56
CA ASN A 198 -5.65 37.82 -23.76
C ASN A 198 -5.03 36.41 -23.85
N GLU A 199 -5.62 35.45 -23.17
CA GLU A 199 -5.28 34.02 -23.29
C GLU A 199 -6.55 33.19 -23.49
N ILE A 200 -6.38 31.99 -24.05
CA ILE A 200 -7.50 31.04 -24.15
C ILE A 200 -7.63 30.36 -22.81
N SER A 201 -8.73 30.63 -22.13
CA SER A 201 -9.02 30.16 -20.77
C SER A 201 -9.73 28.80 -20.75
N ARG A 202 -10.57 28.53 -21.76
CA ARG A 202 -11.42 27.34 -21.84
C ARG A 202 -11.69 26.99 -23.31
N VAL A 203 -11.90 25.71 -23.58
CA VAL A 203 -12.30 25.20 -24.89
C VAL A 203 -13.52 24.30 -24.70
N GLU A 204 -14.57 24.51 -25.49
CA GLU A 204 -15.77 23.66 -25.51
C GLU A 204 -16.10 23.26 -26.93
N SER A 205 -16.54 22.01 -27.12
CA SER A 205 -16.93 21.50 -28.43
C SER A 205 -18.37 21.03 -28.46
N TYR A 206 -19.06 21.33 -29.57
CA TYR A 206 -20.47 21.05 -29.83
C TYR A 206 -20.61 20.19 -31.06
N TYR A 207 -21.45 19.17 -30.99
CA TYR A 207 -21.63 18.20 -32.03
C TYR A 207 -23.07 17.65 -32.08
N SER A 208 -23.32 16.48 -32.65
CA SER A 208 -24.67 15.96 -32.88
C SER A 208 -25.57 15.94 -31.63
N ARG A 209 -25.01 15.77 -30.44
CA ARG A 209 -25.76 15.89 -29.18
C ARG A 209 -26.31 17.31 -28.94
N ASP A 210 -25.69 18.30 -29.53
CA ASP A 210 -26.03 19.71 -29.37
C ASP A 210 -26.78 20.26 -30.57
N ASN A 211 -27.31 19.38 -31.44
CA ASN A 211 -27.96 19.73 -32.69
C ASN A 211 -27.02 20.38 -33.73
N VAL A 212 -25.71 20.13 -33.62
CA VAL A 212 -24.73 20.49 -34.64
C VAL A 212 -24.53 19.27 -35.55
N PRO A 213 -24.64 19.40 -36.89
CA PRO A 213 -24.53 18.26 -37.79
C PRO A 213 -23.15 17.63 -37.74
N ASN A 214 -23.10 16.28 -37.78
CA ASN A 214 -21.86 15.52 -37.82
C ASN A 214 -21.32 15.42 -39.25
N GLU A 215 -20.97 16.57 -39.81
CA GLU A 215 -20.45 16.71 -41.17
C GLU A 215 -19.44 17.87 -41.23
N SER A 216 -18.74 17.96 -42.34
CA SER A 216 -17.72 18.99 -42.54
C SER A 216 -18.36 20.37 -42.78
N PHE A 217 -17.85 21.37 -42.11
CA PHE A 217 -18.15 22.76 -42.39
C PHE A 217 -17.47 23.19 -43.70
N VAL A 218 -17.97 24.26 -44.33
CA VAL A 218 -17.44 24.77 -45.60
C VAL A 218 -16.40 25.85 -45.33
N ASN A 219 -15.32 25.82 -46.09
CA ASN A 219 -14.19 26.74 -45.96
C ASN A 219 -14.64 28.20 -46.05
N GLN A 220 -14.23 29.03 -45.07
CA GLN A 220 -14.51 30.47 -45.01
C GLN A 220 -16.00 30.84 -44.99
N ARG A 221 -16.89 29.92 -44.72
CA ARG A 221 -18.35 30.13 -44.70
C ARG A 221 -18.86 30.28 -43.26
N ALA A 222 -18.46 31.34 -42.59
CA ALA A 222 -18.99 31.78 -41.30
C ALA A 222 -19.18 33.28 -41.29
N MET A 223 -20.29 33.77 -40.74
CA MET A 223 -20.58 35.20 -40.60
C MET A 223 -21.32 35.48 -39.27
N LYS A 224 -21.20 36.69 -38.78
CA LYS A 224 -21.96 37.21 -37.64
C LYS A 224 -22.94 38.25 -38.14
N LEU A 225 -24.20 38.12 -37.73
CA LEU A 225 -25.27 39.06 -38.04
C LEU A 225 -25.27 40.22 -37.02
N ASN A 226 -26.03 41.29 -37.33
CA ASN A 226 -26.06 42.47 -36.47
C ASN A 226 -26.70 42.23 -35.07
N ASP A 227 -27.49 41.18 -34.95
CA ASP A 227 -28.09 40.73 -33.68
C ASP A 227 -27.20 39.81 -32.84
N GLY A 228 -25.95 39.59 -33.28
CA GLY A 228 -25.00 38.70 -32.65
C GLY A 228 -25.15 37.23 -33.05
N THR A 229 -26.12 36.89 -33.88
CA THR A 229 -26.29 35.53 -34.39
C THR A 229 -25.16 35.14 -35.31
N ILE A 230 -24.51 34.03 -35.05
CA ILE A 230 -23.50 33.41 -35.90
C ILE A 230 -24.17 32.42 -36.85
N VAL A 231 -23.79 32.48 -38.13
CA VAL A 231 -24.24 31.60 -39.19
C VAL A 231 -23.03 30.87 -39.76
N MET A 232 -23.07 29.56 -39.79
CA MET A 232 -22.02 28.71 -40.36
C MET A 232 -22.64 27.72 -41.34
N GLN A 233 -21.98 27.51 -42.48
CA GLN A 233 -22.40 26.54 -43.49
C GLN A 233 -21.64 25.23 -43.33
N SER A 234 -22.36 24.15 -43.28
CA SER A 234 -21.84 22.79 -43.47
C SER A 234 -22.20 22.24 -44.86
N LEU A 235 -21.84 21.00 -45.14
CA LEU A 235 -22.08 20.43 -46.49
C LEU A 235 -23.57 20.34 -46.81
N ASP A 236 -24.37 19.85 -45.89
CA ASP A 236 -25.78 19.58 -46.10
C ASP A 236 -26.73 20.52 -45.34
N HIS A 237 -26.19 21.40 -44.46
CA HIS A 237 -26.98 22.25 -43.59
C HIS A 237 -26.40 23.66 -43.40
N ILE A 238 -27.26 24.57 -42.96
CA ILE A 238 -26.88 25.85 -42.37
C ILE A 238 -27.10 25.75 -40.85
N VAL A 239 -26.09 26.08 -40.07
CA VAL A 239 -26.15 26.12 -38.62
C VAL A 239 -26.16 27.56 -38.16
N THR A 240 -27.15 27.93 -37.35
CA THR A 240 -27.22 29.26 -36.73
C THR A 240 -27.32 29.15 -35.24
N PHE A 241 -26.69 30.09 -34.52
CA PHE A 241 -26.77 30.19 -33.09
C PHE A 241 -26.41 31.59 -32.62
N ASN A 242 -26.94 31.98 -31.46
CA ASN A 242 -26.58 33.25 -30.85
C ASN A 242 -25.80 32.96 -29.56
N PRO A 243 -24.48 33.26 -29.50
CA PRO A 243 -23.64 33.04 -28.32
C PRO A 243 -24.19 33.60 -27.04
N ASN A 244 -24.90 34.75 -27.10
CA ASN A 244 -25.49 35.37 -25.91
C ASN A 244 -26.60 34.51 -25.27
N HIS A 245 -27.17 33.58 -25.98
CA HIS A 245 -28.19 32.65 -25.46
C HIS A 245 -27.57 31.43 -24.75
N PHE A 246 -26.26 31.21 -24.86
CA PHE A 246 -25.57 30.14 -24.14
C PHE A 246 -25.38 30.46 -22.65
N HIS A 247 -25.44 31.75 -22.29
CA HIS A 247 -25.23 32.21 -20.91
C HIS A 247 -26.54 32.38 -20.09
N THR A 248 -27.71 32.10 -20.69
CA THR A 248 -28.99 32.24 -19.98
C THR A 248 -29.31 30.96 -19.16
N ASP A 249 -28.67 30.67 -18.17
CA ASP A 249 -28.80 30.89 -16.74
C ASP A 249 -29.75 30.05 -15.93
N SER A 250 -30.64 29.27 -16.46
CA SER A 250 -31.37 28.29 -15.65
C SER A 250 -30.50 27.05 -15.34
N LEU A 251 -29.48 26.82 -16.17
CA LEU A 251 -28.63 25.62 -16.09
C LEU A 251 -27.44 25.79 -15.15
N SER A 252 -26.83 26.97 -15.09
CA SER A 252 -25.71 27.26 -14.17
C SER A 252 -26.12 27.20 -12.69
N ARG A 253 -27.41 27.33 -12.39
CA ARG A 253 -27.95 27.21 -11.03
C ARG A 253 -28.29 25.78 -10.60
N MET A 254 -28.12 24.80 -11.50
CA MET A 254 -28.38 23.40 -11.16
C MET A 254 -27.29 22.83 -10.28
N VAL A 255 -27.70 22.37 -9.11
CA VAL A 255 -26.84 21.66 -8.16
C VAL A 255 -26.59 20.26 -8.68
N LEU A 256 -25.40 20.04 -9.25
CA LEU A 256 -24.92 18.70 -9.53
C LEU A 256 -24.42 18.04 -8.24
N LEU A 257 -24.76 16.77 -8.04
CA LEU A 257 -24.32 16.00 -6.87
C LEU A 257 -23.53 14.78 -7.37
N PRO A 258 -22.25 14.65 -7.00
CA PRO A 258 -21.47 13.53 -7.42
C PRO A 258 -21.99 12.23 -6.79
N LYS A 259 -22.07 11.18 -7.58
CA LYS A 259 -22.43 9.81 -7.16
C LYS A 259 -21.33 8.84 -7.54
N LEU A 260 -20.90 8.04 -6.59
CA LEU A 260 -20.04 6.91 -6.87
C LEU A 260 -20.87 5.83 -7.56
N ILE A 261 -20.50 5.46 -8.78
CA ILE A 261 -21.25 4.51 -9.63
C ILE A 261 -20.51 3.18 -9.80
N ARG A 262 -19.19 3.17 -9.64
CA ARG A 262 -18.38 1.95 -9.72
C ARG A 262 -17.20 2.04 -8.76
N LEU A 263 -16.88 0.91 -8.14
CA LEU A 263 -15.70 0.72 -7.30
C LEU A 263 -14.96 -0.53 -7.79
N MET A 264 -13.68 -0.37 -8.08
CA MET A 264 -12.78 -1.50 -8.27
C MET A 264 -11.75 -1.52 -7.16
N VAL A 265 -11.45 -2.72 -6.65
CA VAL A 265 -10.41 -2.96 -5.65
C VAL A 265 -9.44 -3.99 -6.22
N ASN A 266 -8.17 -3.63 -6.34
CA ASN A 266 -7.15 -4.46 -6.98
C ASN A 266 -7.59 -4.99 -8.36
N GLY A 267 -8.22 -4.14 -9.17
CA GLY A 267 -8.69 -4.47 -10.52
C GLY A 267 -9.95 -5.35 -10.59
N ARG A 268 -10.63 -5.61 -9.46
CA ARG A 268 -11.90 -6.34 -9.42
C ARG A 268 -13.05 -5.41 -9.07
N GLU A 269 -14.10 -5.45 -9.84
CA GLU A 269 -15.32 -4.68 -9.57
C GLU A 269 -16.03 -5.23 -8.33
N MET A 270 -16.36 -4.34 -7.38
CA MET A 270 -17.04 -4.68 -6.14
C MET A 270 -18.54 -4.48 -6.27
N LYS A 271 -19.28 -5.52 -5.88
CA LYS A 271 -20.75 -5.50 -5.76
C LYS A 271 -21.14 -5.68 -4.30
N PRO A 272 -22.36 -5.26 -3.90
CA PRO A 272 -22.85 -5.52 -2.56
C PRO A 272 -22.75 -7.01 -2.20
N ASP A 273 -22.40 -7.28 -0.96
CA ASP A 273 -22.21 -8.63 -0.38
C ASP A 273 -21.09 -9.48 -1.02
N MET A 274 -20.35 -8.92 -2.00
CA MET A 274 -19.23 -9.62 -2.60
C MET A 274 -18.03 -9.67 -1.64
N LYS A 275 -17.45 -10.87 -1.48
CA LYS A 275 -16.26 -11.07 -0.66
C LYS A 275 -14.99 -10.96 -1.51
N LEU A 276 -14.06 -10.15 -1.04
CA LEU A 276 -12.69 -10.10 -1.52
C LEU A 276 -11.75 -10.48 -0.37
N ASP A 277 -10.93 -11.50 -0.56
CA ASP A 277 -10.03 -12.05 0.48
C ASP A 277 -10.76 -12.40 1.79
N GLY A 278 -11.99 -12.92 1.66
CA GLY A 278 -12.83 -13.35 2.80
C GLY A 278 -13.63 -12.23 3.49
N ARG A 279 -13.47 -10.97 3.05
CA ARG A 279 -14.14 -9.78 3.62
C ARG A 279 -15.18 -9.23 2.64
N VAL A 280 -16.32 -8.81 3.15
CA VAL A 280 -17.30 -8.01 2.40
C VAL A 280 -16.80 -6.57 2.39
N ILE A 281 -16.59 -6.02 1.19
CA ILE A 281 -16.10 -4.64 0.99
C ILE A 281 -17.26 -3.65 0.96
N LEU A 282 -18.38 -4.03 0.34
CA LEU A 282 -19.60 -3.22 0.24
C LEU A 282 -20.75 -3.96 0.92
N ASP A 283 -21.30 -3.38 1.97
CA ASP A 283 -22.49 -3.88 2.70
C ASP A 283 -23.80 -3.32 2.11
N LYS A 284 -23.71 -2.29 1.28
CA LYS A 284 -24.84 -1.56 0.69
C LYS A 284 -24.56 -1.27 -0.79
N ALA A 285 -25.62 -0.82 -1.48
CA ALA A 285 -25.47 -0.28 -2.82
C ALA A 285 -24.42 0.85 -2.83
N ILE A 286 -23.53 0.82 -3.81
CA ILE A 286 -22.40 1.75 -3.92
C ILE A 286 -22.84 3.23 -3.86
N THR A 287 -23.98 3.57 -4.48
CA THR A 287 -24.53 4.92 -4.48
C THR A 287 -25.02 5.43 -3.10
N ARG A 288 -25.12 4.53 -2.12
CA ARG A 288 -25.51 4.82 -0.73
C ARG A 288 -24.36 4.67 0.25
N THR A 289 -23.16 4.30 -0.23
CA THR A 289 -21.97 4.11 0.59
C THR A 289 -21.20 5.42 0.64
N SER A 290 -20.91 5.91 1.83
CA SER A 290 -20.09 7.11 2.08
C SER A 290 -18.78 6.78 2.81
N GLU A 291 -18.61 5.55 3.23
CA GLU A 291 -17.41 5.05 3.92
C GLU A 291 -17.03 3.68 3.39
N LEU A 292 -15.75 3.48 3.16
CA LEU A 292 -15.16 2.23 2.69
C LEU A 292 -14.05 1.80 3.63
N THR A 293 -14.01 0.52 3.98
CA THR A 293 -12.89 -0.06 4.72
C THR A 293 -12.25 -1.16 3.89
N VAL A 294 -10.96 -1.01 3.61
CA VAL A 294 -10.16 -1.97 2.84
C VAL A 294 -8.95 -2.44 3.64
N GLY A 295 -8.48 -3.64 3.38
CA GLY A 295 -7.26 -4.15 3.98
C GLY A 295 -6.00 -3.49 3.40
N TYR A 296 -4.89 -3.55 4.11
CA TYR A 296 -3.60 -2.99 3.68
C TYR A 296 -3.11 -3.54 2.31
N ASN A 297 -3.52 -4.75 1.95
CA ASN A 297 -3.21 -5.39 0.66
C ASN A 297 -4.24 -5.07 -0.44
N GLN A 298 -5.27 -4.32 -0.12
CA GLN A 298 -6.34 -3.88 -1.01
C GLN A 298 -6.25 -2.38 -1.27
N ASN A 299 -5.06 -1.86 -1.47
CA ASN A 299 -4.73 -0.43 -1.51
C ASN A 299 -4.65 0.17 -2.92
N SER A 300 -5.12 -0.56 -3.92
CA SER A 300 -5.33 -0.06 -5.28
C SER A 300 -6.83 0.03 -5.55
N LEU A 301 -7.35 1.23 -5.51
CA LEU A 301 -8.76 1.54 -5.70
C LEU A 301 -8.94 2.29 -7.03
N ASP A 302 -10.01 1.98 -7.74
CA ASP A 302 -10.47 2.79 -8.87
C ASP A 302 -11.92 3.17 -8.61
N LEU A 303 -12.13 4.47 -8.41
CA LEU A 303 -13.41 5.07 -8.07
C LEU A 303 -13.98 5.77 -9.30
N THR A 304 -15.18 5.38 -9.70
CA THR A 304 -15.83 6.01 -10.84
C THR A 304 -17.01 6.84 -10.34
N PHE A 305 -16.96 8.14 -10.55
CA PHE A 305 -18.00 9.10 -10.16
C PHE A 305 -18.76 9.65 -11.36
N SER A 306 -20.05 9.89 -11.18
CA SER A 306 -20.87 10.62 -12.13
C SER A 306 -21.49 11.86 -11.45
N GLY A 307 -21.40 13.00 -12.12
CA GLY A 307 -22.13 14.21 -11.73
C GLY A 307 -23.60 14.16 -12.11
N LEU A 308 -24.05 13.11 -12.80
CA LEU A 308 -25.39 12.97 -13.37
C LEU A 308 -25.79 14.15 -14.27
N ASN A 309 -24.82 14.71 -14.97
CA ASN A 309 -25.06 15.78 -15.94
C ASN A 309 -25.39 15.16 -17.30
N PHE A 310 -26.65 14.79 -17.49
CA PHE A 310 -27.12 14.19 -18.74
C PHE A 310 -27.31 15.21 -19.86
N MET A 311 -27.42 16.50 -19.51
CA MET A 311 -27.64 17.55 -20.48
C MET A 311 -26.38 17.94 -21.24
N ARG A 312 -25.29 18.16 -20.52
CA ARG A 312 -23.99 18.55 -21.08
C ARG A 312 -22.86 17.74 -20.44
N PRO A 313 -22.76 16.46 -20.73
CA PRO A 313 -21.77 15.58 -20.07
C PRO A 313 -20.34 16.09 -20.18
N THR A 314 -19.94 16.56 -21.36
CA THR A 314 -18.59 17.07 -21.61
C THR A 314 -18.28 18.39 -20.85
N GLN A 315 -19.31 19.12 -20.38
CA GLN A 315 -19.17 20.30 -19.52
C GLN A 315 -19.31 19.97 -18.04
N THR A 316 -18.88 18.78 -17.66
CA THR A 316 -18.83 18.38 -16.25
C THR A 316 -17.42 18.57 -15.75
N TYR A 317 -17.28 19.45 -14.75
CA TYR A 317 -16.05 19.73 -14.07
C TYR A 317 -16.09 19.12 -12.68
N TYR A 318 -15.02 18.47 -12.30
CA TYR A 318 -14.83 17.95 -10.95
C TYR A 318 -13.65 18.67 -10.31
N ARG A 319 -13.78 19.04 -9.05
CA ARG A 319 -12.60 19.34 -8.24
C ARG A 319 -12.58 18.45 -7.03
N LEU A 320 -11.41 17.99 -6.69
CA LEU A 320 -11.23 17.10 -5.56
C LEU A 320 -9.94 17.41 -4.82
N ARG A 321 -9.96 17.06 -3.55
CA ARG A 321 -8.76 16.93 -2.72
C ARG A 321 -8.95 15.78 -1.75
N MET A 322 -7.84 15.20 -1.31
CA MET A 322 -7.82 14.13 -0.32
C MET A 322 -6.57 14.32 0.54
N PRO A 323 -6.68 15.03 1.68
CA PRO A 323 -5.54 15.33 2.54
C PRO A 323 -4.73 14.08 2.90
N GLY A 324 -3.41 14.19 2.78
CA GLY A 324 -2.47 13.08 2.92
C GLY A 324 -2.26 12.22 1.68
N TYR A 325 -2.93 12.53 0.55
CA TYR A 325 -2.72 11.87 -0.74
C TYR A 325 -2.75 12.88 -1.91
N ILE A 326 -3.75 13.77 -1.96
CA ILE A 326 -3.87 14.92 -2.86
C ILE A 326 -4.21 16.11 -1.96
N ASP A 327 -3.22 16.91 -1.60
CA ASP A 327 -3.38 17.94 -0.56
C ASP A 327 -4.09 19.19 -1.07
N ASP A 328 -3.83 19.58 -2.32
CA ASP A 328 -4.43 20.75 -2.95
C ASP A 328 -5.68 20.38 -3.77
N TRP A 329 -6.52 21.39 -4.03
CA TRP A 329 -7.66 21.22 -4.92
C TRP A 329 -7.19 21.04 -6.37
N GLU A 330 -7.47 19.89 -6.95
CA GLU A 330 -7.22 19.60 -8.37
C GLU A 330 -8.53 19.59 -9.14
N VAL A 331 -8.53 20.20 -10.33
CA VAL A 331 -9.69 20.29 -11.23
C VAL A 331 -9.51 19.35 -12.42
N TYR A 332 -10.56 18.59 -12.70
CA TYR A 332 -10.61 17.62 -13.79
C TYR A 332 -11.80 17.87 -14.69
N SER A 333 -11.61 17.79 -15.99
CA SER A 333 -12.66 17.92 -17.00
C SER A 333 -12.31 17.08 -18.24
N TYR A 334 -13.29 16.92 -19.11
CA TYR A 334 -13.07 16.28 -20.42
C TYR A 334 -12.06 17.05 -21.28
N TYR A 335 -12.00 18.39 -21.13
CA TYR A 335 -11.10 19.28 -21.87
C TYR A 335 -9.77 19.58 -21.15
N ASP A 336 -9.40 18.76 -20.19
CA ASP A 336 -8.14 19.00 -19.45
C ASP A 336 -6.93 18.85 -20.37
N ARG A 337 -6.16 19.94 -20.50
CA ARG A 337 -4.94 20.02 -21.34
C ARG A 337 -3.81 19.13 -20.88
N ASN A 338 -3.79 18.76 -19.61
CA ASN A 338 -2.77 17.91 -19.02
C ASN A 338 -2.95 16.41 -19.37
N GLY A 339 -4.00 16.08 -20.11
CA GLY A 339 -4.15 14.81 -20.80
C GLY A 339 -4.31 13.58 -19.91
N ASN A 340 -4.71 13.76 -18.65
CA ASN A 340 -4.87 12.63 -17.73
C ASN A 340 -6.07 11.74 -18.08
N GLY A 341 -6.97 12.21 -18.97
CA GLY A 341 -8.13 11.41 -19.44
C GLY A 341 -9.04 10.91 -18.31
N MET A 342 -9.00 11.58 -17.16
CA MET A 342 -9.75 11.13 -15.98
C MET A 342 -11.25 11.36 -16.12
N VAL A 343 -11.70 12.32 -16.95
CA VAL A 343 -13.11 12.55 -17.26
C VAL A 343 -13.37 12.14 -18.70
N ASP A 344 -14.32 11.24 -18.90
CA ASP A 344 -14.68 10.76 -20.21
C ASP A 344 -15.72 11.66 -20.93
N GLU A 345 -16.07 11.34 -22.16
CA GLU A 345 -17.07 12.05 -22.98
C GLU A 345 -18.48 12.05 -22.39
N ASN A 346 -18.77 11.15 -21.44
CA ASN A 346 -20.03 11.07 -20.72
C ASN A 346 -20.00 11.85 -19.41
N GLY A 347 -18.94 12.62 -19.15
CA GLY A 347 -18.76 13.39 -17.92
C GLY A 347 -18.56 12.51 -16.69
N ILE A 348 -17.97 11.34 -16.87
CA ILE A 348 -17.70 10.39 -15.80
C ILE A 348 -16.24 10.53 -15.38
N LEU A 349 -16.01 10.74 -14.08
CA LEU A 349 -14.67 10.82 -13.49
C LEU A 349 -14.18 9.43 -13.10
N HIS A 350 -13.03 9.03 -13.62
CA HIS A 350 -12.29 7.84 -13.25
C HIS A 350 -11.10 8.23 -12.37
N LEU A 351 -11.16 7.89 -11.09
CA LEU A 351 -10.16 8.29 -10.10
C LEU A 351 -9.38 7.06 -9.61
N PRO A 352 -8.19 6.79 -10.16
CA PRO A 352 -7.32 5.73 -9.66
C PRO A 352 -6.56 6.20 -8.42
N LEU A 353 -6.70 5.49 -7.31
CA LEU A 353 -5.96 5.69 -6.07
C LEU A 353 -5.05 4.48 -5.85
N ILE A 354 -3.75 4.65 -6.08
CA ILE A 354 -2.79 3.55 -6.11
C ILE A 354 -1.79 3.70 -4.97
N GLY A 355 -1.56 2.61 -4.22
CA GLY A 355 -0.50 2.58 -3.21
C GLY A 355 -0.85 3.35 -1.94
N MET A 356 -2.13 3.46 -1.59
CA MET A 356 -2.58 4.11 -0.36
C MET A 356 -1.97 3.41 0.86
N GLY A 357 -1.31 4.18 1.73
CA GLY A 357 -0.82 3.68 3.00
C GLY A 357 -1.95 3.41 4.00
N PRO A 358 -1.68 2.66 5.09
CA PRO A 358 -2.65 2.53 6.18
C PRO A 358 -3.02 3.88 6.77
N GLY A 359 -4.32 4.13 6.93
CA GLY A 359 -4.81 5.39 7.45
C GLY A 359 -6.26 5.66 7.09
N ARG A 360 -6.76 6.79 7.58
CA ARG A 360 -8.10 7.29 7.25
C ARG A 360 -7.99 8.50 6.37
N TYR A 361 -8.55 8.41 5.16
CA TYR A 361 -8.55 9.44 4.15
C TYR A 361 -9.97 9.97 3.96
N GLN A 362 -10.09 11.26 3.70
CA GLN A 362 -11.35 11.90 3.37
C GLN A 362 -11.23 12.52 1.98
N LEU A 363 -11.90 11.90 1.01
CA LEU A 363 -12.02 12.45 -0.33
C LEU A 363 -13.12 13.50 -0.32
N GLU A 364 -12.74 14.75 -0.57
CA GLU A 364 -13.64 15.87 -0.77
C GLU A 364 -13.79 16.07 -2.28
N LEU A 365 -15.02 15.93 -2.78
CA LEU A 365 -15.34 16.02 -4.20
C LEU A 365 -16.47 17.01 -4.43
N GLN A 366 -16.27 17.91 -5.38
CA GLN A 366 -17.31 18.78 -5.88
C GLN A 366 -17.46 18.61 -7.39
N VAL A 367 -18.65 18.87 -7.89
CA VAL A 367 -18.96 18.82 -9.31
C VAL A 367 -19.70 20.09 -9.72
N SER A 368 -19.36 20.64 -10.87
CA SER A 368 -19.96 21.85 -11.42
C SER A 368 -20.08 21.76 -12.94
N MET A 369 -20.88 22.65 -13.52
CA MET A 369 -20.95 22.89 -14.97
C MET A 369 -19.99 24.00 -15.41
N SER A 370 -19.32 24.67 -14.47
CA SER A 370 -18.33 25.71 -14.72
C SER A 370 -17.09 25.50 -13.84
N PRO A 371 -15.87 25.70 -14.35
CA PRO A 371 -14.66 25.59 -13.55
C PRO A 371 -14.47 26.73 -12.55
N GLU A 372 -15.22 27.81 -12.67
CA GLU A 372 -15.10 29.00 -11.82
C GLU A 372 -16.12 29.02 -10.69
N GLU A 373 -17.23 28.30 -10.81
CA GLU A 373 -18.34 28.32 -9.85
C GLU A 373 -18.48 27.00 -9.12
N TRP A 374 -18.14 27.00 -7.83
CA TRP A 374 -18.25 25.85 -6.95
C TRP A 374 -19.20 26.17 -5.79
N THR A 375 -20.48 25.93 -6.00
CA THR A 375 -21.55 26.50 -5.17
C THR A 375 -22.01 25.65 -3.99
N HIS A 376 -21.45 24.44 -3.78
CA HIS A 376 -21.94 23.53 -2.74
C HIS A 376 -20.84 23.10 -1.81
N GLU A 377 -21.26 22.63 -0.63
CA GLU A 377 -20.38 21.88 0.26
C GLU A 377 -19.84 20.63 -0.48
N PRO A 378 -18.56 20.28 -0.29
CA PRO A 378 -17.99 19.11 -0.90
C PRO A 378 -18.68 17.83 -0.43
N PHE A 379 -18.91 16.92 -1.34
CA PHE A 379 -19.28 15.56 -0.99
C PHE A 379 -18.06 14.87 -0.36
N ILE A 380 -18.23 14.38 0.87
CA ILE A 380 -17.15 13.72 1.61
C ILE A 380 -17.33 12.21 1.55
N TRP A 381 -16.29 11.54 1.10
CA TRP A 381 -16.22 10.10 1.09
C TRP A 381 -15.02 9.61 1.89
N THR A 382 -15.25 8.71 2.85
CA THR A 382 -14.20 8.25 3.77
C THR A 382 -13.66 6.91 3.32
N ILE A 383 -12.34 6.80 3.23
CA ILE A 383 -11.62 5.57 2.92
C ILE A 383 -10.73 5.22 4.10
N ASN A 384 -10.99 4.07 4.72
CA ASN A 384 -10.16 3.51 5.78
C ASN A 384 -9.32 2.37 5.21
N VAL A 385 -8.01 2.56 5.17
CA VAL A 385 -7.05 1.50 4.86
C VAL A 385 -6.52 0.94 6.18
N GLU A 386 -6.84 -0.32 6.47
CA GLU A 386 -6.44 -0.94 7.74
C GLU A 386 -4.93 -1.14 7.83
N GLU A 387 -4.42 -1.09 9.05
CA GLU A 387 -3.03 -1.41 9.31
C GLU A 387 -2.76 -2.92 9.12
N PRO A 388 -1.59 -3.29 8.57
CA PRO A 388 -1.19 -4.68 8.50
C PRO A 388 -1.06 -5.27 9.92
N TRP A 389 -1.41 -6.55 10.06
CA TRP A 389 -1.41 -7.24 11.34
C TRP A 389 -0.09 -7.16 12.11
N TRP A 390 1.06 -7.01 11.37
CA TRP A 390 2.39 -6.84 11.98
C TRP A 390 2.66 -5.42 12.53
N ARG A 391 1.81 -4.44 12.25
CA ARG A 391 1.85 -3.09 12.83
C ARG A 391 0.88 -2.89 13.99
N THR A 392 0.12 -3.93 14.35
CA THR A 392 -0.84 -3.82 15.44
C THR A 392 -0.14 -3.70 16.79
N LYS A 393 -0.67 -2.87 17.67
CA LYS A 393 -0.16 -2.67 19.04
C LYS A 393 -0.03 -3.99 19.81
N GLY A 394 -0.92 -4.95 19.50
CA GLY A 394 -0.88 -6.29 20.10
C GLY A 394 0.37 -7.09 19.73
N LEU A 395 0.84 -7.02 18.46
CA LEU A 395 2.07 -7.70 18.07
C LEU A 395 3.30 -7.08 18.70
N TYR A 396 3.38 -5.75 18.78
CA TYR A 396 4.49 -5.09 19.49
C TYR A 396 4.52 -5.48 20.96
N ALA A 397 3.37 -5.54 21.63
CA ALA A 397 3.29 -6.02 23.01
C ALA A 397 3.76 -7.48 23.13
N LEU A 398 3.36 -8.35 22.21
CA LEU A 398 3.82 -9.75 22.18
C LEU A 398 5.33 -9.84 21.98
N LEU A 399 5.89 -9.08 21.04
CA LEU A 399 7.35 -9.05 20.81
C LEU A 399 8.12 -8.53 22.02
N CYS A 400 7.59 -7.53 22.72
CA CYS A 400 8.17 -7.06 23.99
C CYS A 400 8.15 -8.15 25.07
N VAL A 401 7.05 -8.90 25.20
CA VAL A 401 6.96 -10.01 26.15
C VAL A 401 7.95 -11.12 25.80
N VAL A 402 8.01 -11.52 24.52
CA VAL A 402 8.97 -12.53 24.05
C VAL A 402 10.41 -12.07 24.30
N GLY A 403 10.72 -10.81 23.99
CA GLY A 403 12.02 -10.20 24.24
C GLY A 403 12.38 -10.22 25.74
N ALA A 404 11.44 -9.87 26.62
CA ALA A 404 11.63 -9.90 28.07
C ALA A 404 11.87 -11.34 28.57
N VAL A 405 11.11 -12.32 28.07
CA VAL A 405 11.31 -13.74 28.44
C VAL A 405 12.68 -14.22 27.99
N LEU A 406 13.09 -13.93 26.75
CA LEU A 406 14.42 -14.30 26.25
C LEU A 406 15.53 -13.63 27.04
N PHE A 407 15.36 -12.37 27.44
CA PHE A 407 16.30 -11.65 28.29
C PHE A 407 16.42 -12.32 29.68
N LEU A 408 15.28 -12.64 30.31
CA LEU A 408 15.26 -13.32 31.61
C LEU A 408 15.90 -14.71 31.55
N LEU A 409 15.64 -15.48 30.48
CA LEU A 409 16.27 -16.79 30.26
C LEU A 409 17.80 -16.64 30.10
N ASN A 410 18.22 -15.68 29.29
CA ASN A 410 19.66 -15.41 29.10
C ASN A 410 20.33 -14.96 30.39
N PHE A 411 19.67 -14.06 31.14
CA PHE A 411 20.15 -13.61 32.47
C PHE A 411 20.21 -14.75 33.47
N TYR A 412 19.20 -15.63 33.49
CA TYR A 412 19.21 -16.84 34.32
C TYR A 412 20.38 -17.78 33.97
N HIS A 413 20.58 -18.05 32.66
CA HIS A 413 21.72 -18.86 32.21
C HIS A 413 23.07 -18.21 32.51
N TYR A 414 23.19 -16.90 32.36
CA TYR A 414 24.39 -16.15 32.70
C TYR A 414 24.71 -16.29 34.21
N ASN A 415 23.73 -16.02 35.06
CA ASN A 415 23.90 -16.15 36.51
C ASN A 415 24.22 -17.59 36.93
N ARG A 416 23.55 -18.56 36.36
CA ARG A 416 23.84 -19.98 36.62
C ARG A 416 25.27 -20.36 36.21
N ASN A 417 25.74 -19.88 35.08
CA ASN A 417 27.12 -20.11 34.65
C ASN A 417 28.15 -19.43 35.56
N GLN A 418 27.84 -18.24 36.08
CA GLN A 418 28.70 -17.56 37.07
C GLN A 418 28.76 -18.35 38.38
N LEU A 419 27.63 -18.83 38.88
CA LEU A 419 27.59 -19.68 40.08
C LEU A 419 28.38 -20.98 39.92
N LEU A 420 28.27 -21.63 38.75
CA LEU A 420 29.06 -22.84 38.45
C LEU A 420 30.54 -22.55 38.40
N ARG A 421 30.98 -21.44 37.80
CA ARG A 421 32.40 -21.01 37.82
C ARG A 421 32.91 -20.73 39.21
N MET A 422 32.12 -20.02 40.03
CA MET A 422 32.48 -19.75 41.43
C MET A 422 32.60 -21.03 42.24
N ASN A 423 31.71 -22.02 42.05
CA ASN A 423 31.80 -23.30 42.74
C ASN A 423 33.03 -24.10 42.31
N ILE A 424 33.40 -24.09 41.04
CA ILE A 424 34.62 -24.76 40.53
C ILE A 424 35.87 -24.12 41.18
N ILE A 425 35.98 -22.79 41.18
CA ILE A 425 37.12 -22.07 41.77
C ILE A 425 37.21 -22.33 43.26
N ASN A 426 36.09 -22.33 43.99
CA ASN A 426 36.09 -22.62 45.42
C ASN A 426 36.50 -24.06 45.72
N ASN A 427 36.03 -25.03 44.94
CA ASN A 427 36.42 -26.43 45.11
C ASN A 427 37.90 -26.65 44.81
N GLU A 428 38.44 -25.98 43.77
CA GLU A 428 39.85 -26.03 43.43
C GLU A 428 40.74 -25.44 44.56
N ALA A 429 40.37 -24.28 45.11
CA ALA A 429 41.06 -23.64 46.21
C ALA A 429 41.02 -24.49 47.50
N GLU A 430 39.88 -25.12 47.80
CA GLU A 430 39.76 -26.04 48.94
C GLU A 430 40.63 -27.27 48.75
N LEU A 431 40.69 -27.87 47.57
CA LEU A 431 41.50 -29.02 47.29
C LEU A 431 43.00 -28.70 47.41
N LEU A 432 43.45 -27.54 46.87
CA LEU A 432 44.82 -27.05 47.05
C LEU A 432 45.21 -26.90 48.55
N HIS A 433 44.27 -26.31 49.33
CA HIS A 433 44.50 -26.17 50.77
C HIS A 433 44.63 -27.53 51.47
N ARG A 434 43.81 -28.52 51.09
CA ARG A 434 43.85 -29.88 51.62
C ARG A 434 45.16 -30.57 51.30
N ILE A 435 45.59 -30.50 49.99
CA ILE A 435 46.87 -31.07 49.51
C ILE A 435 48.03 -30.43 50.29
N SER A 436 48.05 -29.08 50.44
CA SER A 436 49.09 -28.36 51.20
C SER A 436 49.11 -28.78 52.63
N THR A 437 47.95 -28.93 53.26
CA THR A 437 47.86 -29.34 54.69
C THR A 437 48.35 -30.77 54.90
N TYR A 438 48.00 -31.66 53.92
CA TYR A 438 48.45 -33.05 53.94
C TYR A 438 49.97 -33.17 53.76
N ALA A 439 50.57 -32.40 52.83
CA ALA A 439 52.01 -32.36 52.61
C ALA A 439 52.79 -31.86 53.87
N ILE A 440 52.25 -30.85 54.55
CA ILE A 440 52.86 -30.35 55.84
C ILE A 440 52.80 -31.42 56.92
N ARG A 441 51.68 -32.12 57.06
CA ARG A 441 51.56 -33.23 58.02
C ARG A 441 52.53 -34.37 57.69
N CYS A 442 52.77 -34.70 56.43
CA CYS A 442 53.78 -35.64 56.05
C CYS A 442 55.17 -35.21 56.55
N LYS A 443 55.56 -33.93 56.43
CA LYS A 443 56.82 -33.40 56.86
C LYS A 443 56.99 -33.49 58.42
N LEU A 444 55.93 -33.19 59.12
CA LEU A 444 55.94 -33.29 60.61
C LEU A 444 56.11 -34.75 61.08
N LEU A 445 55.56 -35.71 60.35
CA LEU A 445 55.68 -37.14 60.64
C LEU A 445 57.01 -37.73 60.21
N GLU A 446 57.75 -37.08 59.29
CA GLU A 446 59.07 -37.48 58.86
C GLU A 446 60.07 -37.43 60.03
N ASN A 447 59.86 -36.49 60.96
CA ASN A 447 60.67 -36.30 62.14
C ASN A 447 60.15 -37.07 63.39
N GLU A 448 58.96 -37.64 63.34
CA GLU A 448 58.41 -38.49 64.40
C GLU A 448 58.87 -39.94 64.27
N VAL A 449 59.41 -40.46 65.27
CA VAL A 449 59.80 -41.89 65.41
C VAL A 449 58.49 -42.69 65.51
N LEU A 450 58.12 -43.46 64.47
CA LEU A 450 56.94 -44.30 64.43
C LEU A 450 56.95 -45.38 65.54
N THR A 451 55.91 -45.34 66.39
CA THR A 451 55.75 -46.36 67.45
C THR A 451 54.94 -47.58 66.94
N PRO A 452 55.20 -48.79 67.49
CA PRO A 452 54.56 -50.05 66.97
C PRO A 452 53.05 -50.14 67.23
N TYR A 453 52.42 -49.22 67.89
CA TYR A 453 51.05 -49.36 68.43
C TYR A 453 49.93 -49.02 67.46
N SER A 454 50.18 -48.72 66.24
CA SER A 454 49.12 -48.27 65.31
C SER A 454 48.67 -49.31 64.24
N LEU A 455 49.06 -50.56 64.43
CA LEU A 455 48.70 -51.63 63.46
C LEU A 455 47.52 -52.51 63.93
N GLN A 456 46.74 -52.07 64.91
CA GLN A 456 45.45 -52.74 65.21
C GLN A 456 44.27 -51.93 64.69
N THR A 457 44.06 -51.97 63.44
CA THR A 457 42.72 -51.78 62.82
C THR A 457 42.72 -52.52 61.50
N ASP A 458 41.92 -53.50 61.54
CA ASP A 458 41.21 -54.25 60.54
C ASP A 458 41.34 -53.79 59.09
N GLY A 459 41.66 -54.74 58.24
CA GLY A 459 41.28 -54.67 56.81
C GLY A 459 42.31 -53.95 55.93
N SER A 460 43.07 -54.76 55.19
CA SER A 460 43.65 -54.50 53.86
C SER A 460 43.29 -53.17 53.23
N VAL A 461 43.91 -52.10 53.55
CA VAL A 461 44.02 -50.93 52.74
C VAL A 461 45.29 -51.08 51.91
N GLN A 462 45.16 -51.68 50.71
CA GLN A 462 46.09 -51.45 49.62
C GLN A 462 46.09 -49.96 49.36
N THR A 463 47.10 -49.24 49.77
CA THR A 463 47.34 -47.91 49.23
C THR A 463 47.60 -48.10 47.73
N ASP A 464 46.74 -47.52 46.94
CA ASP A 464 46.88 -47.61 45.51
C ASP A 464 48.28 -47.09 45.16
N SER A 465 49.06 -47.88 44.43
CA SER A 465 50.45 -47.53 44.12
C SER A 465 50.55 -46.19 43.38
N ALA A 466 49.50 -45.86 42.61
CA ALA A 466 49.41 -44.63 41.88
C ALA A 466 49.35 -43.36 42.78
N PHE A 467 48.52 -43.33 43.83
CA PHE A 467 48.47 -42.22 44.75
C PHE A 467 49.78 -42.01 45.52
N ALA A 468 50.40 -43.10 45.94
CA ALA A 468 51.70 -43.04 46.65
C ALA A 468 52.82 -42.47 45.73
N GLU A 469 52.83 -42.87 44.45
CA GLU A 469 53.81 -42.39 43.47
C GLU A 469 53.63 -40.90 43.15
N ILE A 470 52.39 -40.45 43.00
CA ILE A 470 52.05 -39.05 42.84
C ILE A 470 52.50 -38.24 44.05
N MET A 471 52.21 -38.70 45.27
CA MET A 471 52.54 -37.98 46.49
C MET A 471 54.04 -37.96 46.81
N MET A 472 54.81 -38.97 46.36
CA MET A 472 56.28 -38.90 46.47
C MET A 472 56.90 -37.72 45.73
N LYS A 473 56.28 -37.30 44.62
CA LYS A 473 56.75 -36.16 43.83
C LYS A 473 56.15 -34.85 44.32
N VAL A 474 54.84 -34.85 44.67
CA VAL A 474 54.07 -33.65 45.04
C VAL A 474 54.48 -33.13 46.44
N VAL A 475 54.72 -34.00 47.42
CA VAL A 475 55.05 -33.60 48.78
C VAL A 475 56.36 -32.78 48.89
N PRO A 476 57.49 -33.21 48.29
CA PRO A 476 58.71 -32.39 48.31
C PRO A 476 58.51 -31.06 47.58
N PHE A 477 57.83 -31.07 46.45
CA PHE A 477 57.55 -29.83 45.70
C PHE A 477 56.71 -28.82 46.47
N VAL A 478 55.65 -29.26 47.14
CA VAL A 478 54.82 -28.39 47.99
C VAL A 478 55.59 -27.86 49.18
N GLN A 479 56.54 -28.66 49.76
CA GLN A 479 57.42 -28.27 50.84
C GLN A 479 58.42 -27.19 50.39
N ASP A 480 59.09 -27.41 49.25
CA ASP A 480 60.03 -26.43 48.70
C ASP A 480 59.35 -25.12 48.30
N CYS A 481 58.18 -25.19 47.66
CA CYS A 481 57.37 -23.99 47.34
C CYS A 481 56.99 -23.21 48.59
N LYS A 482 56.70 -23.90 49.70
CA LYS A 482 56.33 -23.27 50.95
C LYS A 482 57.52 -22.67 51.71
N GLU A 483 58.70 -23.30 51.65
CA GLU A 483 59.95 -22.75 52.22
C GLU A 483 60.46 -21.52 51.48
N GLN A 484 60.14 -21.46 50.15
CA GLN A 484 60.51 -20.35 49.26
C GLN A 484 59.39 -19.30 49.12
N GLU A 485 58.25 -19.46 49.82
CA GLU A 485 57.04 -18.60 49.73
C GLU A 485 56.50 -18.45 48.30
N VAL A 486 56.68 -19.47 47.47
CA VAL A 486 56.20 -19.49 46.09
C VAL A 486 54.79 -20.09 46.03
N HIS A 487 53.88 -19.37 45.29
CA HIS A 487 52.52 -19.86 45.05
C HIS A 487 52.55 -20.92 43.94
N PHE A 488 51.83 -22.00 44.16
CA PHE A 488 51.64 -23.06 43.17
C PHE A 488 50.14 -23.28 42.90
N ASN A 489 49.82 -23.86 41.74
CA ASN A 489 48.48 -24.18 41.35
C ASN A 489 48.31 -25.68 41.03
N MET A 490 47.09 -26.14 40.86
CA MET A 490 46.79 -27.56 40.59
C MET A 490 47.46 -28.10 39.35
N HIS A 491 47.60 -27.26 38.31
CA HIS A 491 48.24 -27.66 37.05
C HIS A 491 49.73 -28.00 37.24
N GLN A 492 50.43 -27.20 38.05
CA GLN A 492 51.84 -27.46 38.43
C GLN A 492 52.02 -28.72 39.27
N LEU A 493 51.06 -29.01 40.16
CA LEU A 493 51.09 -30.24 40.95
C LEU A 493 50.90 -31.48 40.06
N ALA A 494 49.98 -31.44 39.11
CA ALA A 494 49.77 -32.52 38.16
C ALA A 494 51.00 -32.74 37.24
N GLU A 495 51.62 -31.62 36.79
CA GLU A 495 52.85 -31.64 35.97
C GLU A 495 54.02 -32.27 36.71
N VAL A 496 54.25 -31.88 38.00
CA VAL A 496 55.29 -32.44 38.88
C VAL A 496 55.02 -33.93 39.15
N ALA A 497 53.77 -34.30 39.33
CA ALA A 497 53.36 -35.69 39.46
C ALA A 497 53.61 -36.54 38.18
N GLY A 498 53.62 -35.86 37.01
CA GLY A 498 53.79 -36.54 35.73
C GLY A 498 52.52 -37.25 35.27
N VAL A 499 51.34 -36.76 35.69
CA VAL A 499 50.03 -37.30 35.36
C VAL A 499 49.14 -36.21 34.76
N ASP A 500 48.15 -36.64 34.01
CA ASP A 500 47.15 -35.71 33.48
C ASP A 500 46.27 -35.15 34.61
N MET A 501 45.76 -33.94 34.42
CA MET A 501 44.99 -33.19 35.42
C MET A 501 43.74 -33.96 35.88
N THR A 502 43.07 -34.69 35.03
CA THR A 502 41.88 -35.46 35.36
C THR A 502 42.22 -36.60 36.28
N GLN A 503 43.26 -37.35 35.96
CA GLN A 503 43.79 -38.44 36.79
C GLN A 503 44.32 -37.90 38.15
N PHE A 504 44.99 -36.73 38.13
CA PHE A 504 45.48 -36.10 39.37
C PHE A 504 44.32 -35.72 40.31
N LEU A 505 43.28 -35.11 39.78
CA LEU A 505 42.09 -34.70 40.55
C LEU A 505 41.34 -35.91 41.13
N GLU A 506 41.24 -36.97 40.34
CA GLU A 506 40.57 -38.20 40.75
C GLU A 506 41.32 -38.89 41.89
N GLU A 507 42.62 -39.07 41.76
CA GLU A 507 43.47 -39.65 42.81
C GLU A 507 43.48 -38.82 44.10
N MET A 508 43.57 -37.49 43.96
CA MET A 508 43.52 -36.59 45.13
C MET A 508 42.15 -36.64 45.81
N SER A 509 41.07 -36.68 45.08
CA SER A 509 39.70 -36.70 45.65
C SER A 509 39.41 -38.01 46.39
N LEU A 510 39.94 -39.14 45.90
CA LEU A 510 39.77 -40.44 46.51
C LEU A 510 40.61 -40.64 47.77
N HIS A 511 41.87 -40.27 47.74
CA HIS A 511 42.87 -40.71 48.75
C HIS A 511 43.34 -39.62 49.73
N LEU A 512 42.99 -38.34 49.51
CA LEU A 512 43.40 -37.26 50.45
C LEU A 512 42.79 -37.37 51.86
N ASN A 513 41.88 -38.29 52.05
CA ASN A 513 41.31 -38.61 53.36
C ASN A 513 42.08 -39.72 54.13
N ASP A 514 43.01 -40.41 53.44
CA ASP A 514 43.79 -41.47 54.05
C ASP A 514 44.77 -40.93 55.05
N SER A 515 45.22 -41.81 55.99
CA SER A 515 46.12 -41.38 57.05
C SER A 515 47.50 -41.01 56.50
N PRO A 516 47.98 -39.73 56.75
CA PRO A 516 49.35 -39.38 56.34
C PRO A 516 50.42 -40.28 56.93
N ARG A 517 50.18 -40.91 58.09
CA ARG A 517 51.11 -41.89 58.69
C ARG A 517 51.28 -43.14 57.85
N LEU A 518 50.18 -43.63 57.27
CA LEU A 518 50.23 -44.81 56.43
C LEU A 518 51.00 -44.52 55.14
N LEU A 519 50.78 -43.35 54.51
CA LEU A 519 51.54 -42.92 53.36
C LEU A 519 53.06 -42.85 53.67
N MET A 520 53.41 -42.17 54.73
CA MET A 520 54.86 -42.02 55.14
C MET A 520 55.50 -43.38 55.42
N LEU A 521 54.76 -44.32 56.00
CA LEU A 521 55.27 -45.68 56.21
C LEU A 521 55.49 -46.37 54.84
N ASN A 522 54.54 -46.28 53.91
CA ASN A 522 54.67 -46.88 52.59
C ASN A 522 55.84 -46.29 51.79
N LEU A 523 56.03 -44.95 51.84
CA LEU A 523 57.16 -44.28 51.19
C LEU A 523 58.51 -44.76 51.76
N ARG A 524 58.60 -44.95 53.08
CA ARG A 524 59.81 -45.51 53.72
C ARG A 524 60.05 -46.95 53.36
N LEU A 525 58.99 -47.77 53.25
CA LEU A 525 59.10 -49.16 52.82
C LEU A 525 59.49 -49.25 51.33
N SER A 526 59.04 -48.34 50.48
CA SER A 526 59.54 -48.24 49.12
C SER A 526 61.04 -47.94 49.08
N LYS A 527 61.49 -46.96 49.87
CA LYS A 527 62.93 -46.68 49.99
C LYS A 527 63.73 -47.88 50.53
N VAL A 528 63.16 -48.65 51.44
CA VAL A 528 63.76 -49.92 51.87
C VAL A 528 63.92 -50.87 50.68
N ALA A 529 62.89 -51.00 49.90
CA ALA A 529 62.93 -51.87 48.71
C ALA A 529 63.98 -51.44 47.68
N ASP A 530 64.14 -50.13 47.47
CA ASP A 530 65.13 -49.56 46.54
C ASP A 530 66.57 -49.83 47.13
N MET A 531 66.78 -49.53 48.42
CA MET A 531 68.07 -49.77 49.08
C MET A 531 68.43 -51.27 49.10
N LEU A 532 67.44 -52.14 49.24
CA LEU A 532 67.67 -53.60 49.17
C LEU A 532 68.12 -54.02 47.80
N LYS A 533 67.72 -53.30 46.71
CA LYS A 533 68.15 -53.58 45.35
C LYS A 533 69.46 -52.95 44.96
N GLU A 534 69.73 -51.75 45.47
CA GLU A 534 70.82 -50.91 44.99
C GLU A 534 72.06 -51.00 45.88
N THR A 535 71.91 -51.51 47.12
CA THR A 535 73.01 -51.56 48.09
C THR A 535 73.12 -52.89 48.79
N ASP A 536 74.36 -53.28 49.20
CA ASP A 536 74.66 -54.46 50.01
C ASP A 536 74.57 -54.17 51.56
N PHE A 537 73.92 -53.10 51.94
CA PHE A 537 73.75 -52.73 53.36
C PHE A 537 72.99 -53.84 54.12
N SER A 538 73.36 -54.01 55.42
CA SER A 538 72.59 -54.91 56.29
C SER A 538 71.16 -54.39 56.49
N ILE A 539 70.23 -55.28 56.82
CA ILE A 539 68.83 -54.91 57.07
C ILE A 539 68.75 -53.96 58.29
N GLU A 540 69.62 -54.16 59.25
CA GLU A 540 69.76 -53.28 60.43
C GLU A 540 70.19 -51.89 59.99
N THR A 541 71.21 -51.78 59.14
CA THR A 541 71.69 -50.48 58.61
C THR A 541 70.64 -49.75 57.79
N ILE A 542 69.89 -50.46 56.96
CA ILE A 542 68.78 -49.86 56.18
C ILE A 542 67.67 -49.35 57.12
N ALA A 543 67.31 -50.14 58.13
CA ALA A 543 66.29 -49.71 59.11
C ALA A 543 66.71 -48.47 59.89
N GLU A 544 67.98 -48.36 60.27
CA GLU A 544 68.51 -47.21 61.00
C GLU A 544 68.59 -45.95 60.12
N GLN A 545 69.12 -46.09 58.91
CA GLN A 545 69.22 -44.96 57.96
C GLN A 545 67.85 -44.39 57.54
N LEU A 546 66.83 -45.22 57.49
CA LEU A 546 65.49 -44.80 57.14
C LEU A 546 64.64 -44.46 58.38
N GLY A 547 65.23 -44.38 59.55
CA GLY A 547 64.57 -43.89 60.74
C GLY A 547 63.49 -44.81 61.30
N PHE A 548 63.62 -46.13 61.14
CA PHE A 548 62.75 -47.10 61.80
C PHE A 548 63.20 -47.29 63.27
N LYS A 549 62.23 -47.31 64.16
CA LYS A 549 62.52 -47.48 65.65
C LYS A 549 63.14 -48.83 66.00
N SER A 550 62.87 -49.85 65.20
CA SER A 550 63.46 -51.14 65.35
C SER A 550 63.45 -51.90 63.96
N THR A 551 64.51 -52.69 63.76
CA THR A 551 64.62 -53.55 62.59
C THR A 551 63.46 -54.51 62.48
N ASN A 552 62.96 -55.06 63.56
CA ASN A 552 61.81 -55.97 63.59
C ASN A 552 60.52 -55.28 63.13
N TYR A 553 60.29 -53.99 63.49
CA TYR A 553 59.15 -53.24 63.01
C TYR A 553 59.24 -52.99 61.53
N MET A 554 60.38 -52.64 61.04
CA MET A 554 60.61 -52.47 59.61
C MET A 554 60.35 -53.80 58.82
N ILE A 555 60.91 -54.94 59.27
CA ILE A 555 60.74 -56.25 58.70
C ILE A 555 59.25 -56.64 58.68
N ALA A 556 58.54 -56.46 59.77
CA ALA A 556 57.10 -56.77 59.86
C ALA A 556 56.26 -55.89 58.93
N SER A 557 56.56 -54.59 58.93
CA SER A 557 55.85 -53.66 57.99
C SER A 557 56.17 -53.94 56.55
N PHE A 558 57.42 -54.24 56.23
CA PHE A 558 57.84 -54.59 54.87
C PHE A 558 57.17 -55.90 54.37
N PHE A 559 57.12 -56.93 55.21
CA PHE A 559 56.43 -58.16 54.93
C PHE A 559 54.96 -57.97 54.72
N HIS A 560 54.32 -57.11 55.54
CA HIS A 560 52.91 -56.80 55.38
C HIS A 560 52.62 -56.09 54.08
N HIS A 561 53.56 -55.20 53.67
CA HIS A 561 53.35 -54.41 52.41
C HIS A 561 53.71 -55.20 51.17
N TYR A 562 54.89 -55.87 51.12
CA TYR A 562 55.41 -56.57 49.94
C TYR A 562 55.14 -58.10 49.93
N ARG A 563 54.52 -58.60 51.00
CA ARG A 563 54.25 -60.03 51.20
C ARG A 563 55.52 -60.94 51.12
N MET A 564 56.73 -60.33 51.30
CA MET A 564 58.05 -61.00 51.31
C MET A 564 58.88 -60.41 52.41
N THR A 565 59.83 -61.21 52.98
CA THR A 565 60.78 -60.62 53.86
C THR A 565 61.80 -59.74 53.13
N PRO A 566 62.43 -58.73 53.74
CA PRO A 566 63.50 -57.95 53.12
C PRO A 566 64.63 -58.79 52.54
N ASN A 567 65.01 -59.91 53.16
CA ASN A 567 66.02 -60.86 52.65
C ASN A 567 65.51 -61.57 51.38
N ASP A 568 64.28 -62.10 51.37
CA ASP A 568 63.69 -62.74 50.22
C ASP A 568 63.57 -61.80 49.03
N TYR A 569 63.17 -60.52 49.35
CA TYR A 569 63.04 -59.48 48.30
C TYR A 569 64.39 -59.13 47.69
N ARG A 570 65.48 -59.04 48.44
CA ARG A 570 66.83 -58.82 47.99
C ARG A 570 67.29 -60.01 47.07
N ASN A 571 67.04 -61.20 47.54
CA ASN A 571 67.44 -62.40 46.80
C ASN A 571 66.60 -62.62 45.49
N SER A 572 65.35 -62.14 45.51
CA SER A 572 64.46 -62.27 44.29
C SER A 572 64.81 -61.28 43.20
N THR A 573 65.55 -60.18 43.54
CA THR A 573 65.98 -59.16 42.55
C THR A 573 67.44 -59.35 42.11
N ALA A 574 68.20 -60.35 42.67
CA ALA A 574 69.59 -60.70 42.35
C ALA A 574 69.65 -61.80 41.29
N LEU A 575 68.54 -62.22 40.71
CA LEU A 575 68.40 -63.09 39.53
C LEU A 575 67.91 -62.24 38.34
#